data_5c3b3570a56eaabc58ebc908cda75194
#
_entry.id   5c3b3570a56eaabc58ebc908cda75194
#
_cell.length_a   1.000
_cell.length_b   1.000
_cell.length_c   1.000
_cell.angle_alpha   90.00
_cell.angle_beta   90.00
_cell.angle_gamma   90.00
#
_symmetry.space_group_name_H-M   'P 1'
#
loop_
_entity.id
_entity.type
_entity.pdbx_description
1 polymer ?
#
loop_
_entity_poly.entity_id
_entity_poly.type
_entity_poly.pdbx_seq_one_letter_code
_entity_poly.pdbx_strand_id
1 'polypeptide(L)'
;MTFVAKFKKRFYFVAARYFRFFANFALKRWRPRVIAVTGSAGKTTLLHLLEFELGDRAHYSHDANSAFGIAFDLLGMQGIRGSKLRWLRLIFEAPVKSLYYRHHEKFYVVEIDGERPHETEFLATWLQPEVTLWVSFGLSHAVQFEHEVAAGKFASLDQAIAHEFATLPQNTKKRVYIDADSEIMRQATAGIRAEVIAKSRHDLKRYSVYPTRTDFVFDGTSFHFYEPQPRDLTIQLLMLEDLTHYLKIPLKTDFRGLKVPPGRSSYFKGKNGLNLIDSSYNAHLISAQSILEMARQLHAGHKWLIIGDIVDQGSIEGEEHRKLADLIAAVHPETVILVGRRTKAYTAPRLRELGITTRTTLDPKKALKYIEDHTTGDETLIFKGSQYLEWIIEQLLADPTDAAKLPRREKAAVRRRQKWGLS
;
A
#
# COMPACT_ATOMS: atom_id res chain seq x y z
N MET A 1 -23.18 -15.52 -6.75
CA MET A 1 -22.77 -14.46 -7.71
C MET A 1 -23.85 -14.33 -8.78
N THR A 2 -24.43 -13.13 -8.96
CA THR A 2 -25.47 -12.88 -9.98
C THR A 2 -24.87 -13.05 -11.40
N PHE A 3 -25.70 -13.41 -12.39
CA PHE A 3 -25.35 -13.52 -13.81
C PHE A 3 -24.62 -12.26 -14.31
N VAL A 4 -25.05 -11.08 -13.87
CA VAL A 4 -24.47 -9.78 -14.19
C VAL A 4 -23.01 -9.65 -13.67
N ALA A 5 -22.70 -10.19 -12.49
CA ALA A 5 -21.35 -10.13 -11.93
C ALA A 5 -20.39 -11.07 -12.67
N LYS A 6 -20.85 -12.28 -13.08
CA LYS A 6 -20.08 -13.19 -13.93
C LYS A 6 -19.80 -12.57 -15.30
N PHE A 7 -20.79 -11.91 -15.90
CA PHE A 7 -20.64 -11.23 -17.19
C PHE A 7 -19.64 -10.08 -17.11
N LYS A 8 -19.74 -9.23 -16.06
CA LYS A 8 -18.76 -8.13 -15.83
C LYS A 8 -17.34 -8.65 -15.64
N LYS A 9 -17.14 -9.76 -14.89
CA LYS A 9 -15.81 -10.37 -14.66
C LYS A 9 -15.22 -10.91 -15.98
N ARG A 10 -16.04 -11.59 -16.78
CA ARG A 10 -15.62 -12.14 -18.10
C ARG A 10 -15.30 -11.02 -19.10
N PHE A 11 -16.10 -9.97 -19.14
CA PHE A 11 -15.88 -8.81 -20.01
C PHE A 11 -14.62 -8.03 -19.63
N TYR A 12 -14.27 -7.96 -18.32
CA TYR A 12 -13.04 -7.33 -17.84
C TYR A 12 -11.80 -7.89 -18.53
N PHE A 13 -11.60 -9.20 -18.50
CA PHE A 13 -10.42 -9.81 -19.11
C PHE A 13 -10.44 -9.81 -20.64
N VAL A 14 -11.63 -9.83 -21.27
CA VAL A 14 -11.74 -9.66 -22.73
C VAL A 14 -11.24 -8.29 -23.15
N ALA A 15 -11.70 -7.25 -22.48
CA ALA A 15 -11.24 -5.89 -22.75
C ALA A 15 -9.76 -5.69 -22.37
N ALA A 16 -9.29 -6.29 -21.27
CA ALA A 16 -7.88 -6.25 -20.88
C ALA A 16 -6.97 -6.94 -21.92
N ARG A 17 -7.41 -8.05 -22.53
CA ARG A 17 -6.67 -8.71 -23.63
C ARG A 17 -6.51 -7.81 -24.85
N TYR A 18 -7.53 -7.02 -25.19
CA TYR A 18 -7.43 -6.04 -26.28
C TYR A 18 -6.30 -5.05 -26.05
N PHE A 19 -6.26 -4.38 -24.88
CA PHE A 19 -5.21 -3.42 -24.56
C PHE A 19 -3.85 -4.09 -24.38
N ARG A 20 -3.78 -5.27 -23.76
CA ARG A 20 -2.56 -6.08 -23.68
C ARG A 20 -1.99 -6.38 -25.06
N PHE A 21 -2.82 -6.68 -26.05
CA PHE A 21 -2.36 -6.96 -27.41
C PHE A 21 -1.55 -5.79 -27.97
N PHE A 22 -2.06 -4.56 -27.88
CA PHE A 22 -1.35 -3.38 -28.35
C PHE A 22 -0.15 -3.01 -27.46
N ALA A 23 -0.30 -3.08 -26.16
CA ALA A 23 0.79 -2.82 -25.21
C ALA A 23 1.96 -3.80 -25.40
N ASN A 24 1.69 -5.03 -25.82
CA ASN A 24 2.71 -6.04 -26.09
C ASN A 24 3.64 -5.64 -27.25
N PHE A 25 3.17 -4.88 -28.25
CA PHE A 25 4.04 -4.33 -29.30
C PHE A 25 5.01 -3.32 -28.71
N ALA A 26 4.54 -2.42 -27.84
CA ALA A 26 5.41 -1.48 -27.14
C ALA A 26 6.44 -2.20 -26.27
N LEU A 27 6.01 -3.18 -25.47
CA LEU A 27 6.89 -3.96 -24.59
C LEU A 27 7.96 -4.76 -25.39
N LYS A 28 7.54 -5.44 -26.46
CA LYS A 28 8.46 -6.21 -27.33
C LYS A 28 9.48 -5.34 -28.06
N ARG A 29 9.13 -4.10 -28.37
CA ARG A 29 10.05 -3.15 -29.00
C ARG A 29 11.02 -2.54 -28.00
N TRP A 30 10.53 -2.18 -26.80
CA TRP A 30 11.32 -1.61 -25.71
C TRP A 30 12.29 -2.64 -25.10
N ARG A 31 11.82 -3.86 -24.82
CA ARG A 31 12.60 -4.97 -24.21
C ARG A 31 13.28 -4.59 -22.88
N PRO A 32 12.59 -3.99 -21.93
CA PRO A 32 13.20 -3.64 -20.66
C PRO A 32 13.52 -4.89 -19.82
N ARG A 33 14.40 -4.73 -18.85
CA ARG A 33 14.48 -5.65 -17.71
C ARG A 33 13.33 -5.34 -16.77
N VAL A 34 12.39 -6.27 -16.62
CA VAL A 34 11.17 -6.06 -15.81
C VAL A 34 11.46 -6.45 -14.37
N ILE A 35 11.22 -5.52 -13.45
CA ILE A 35 11.26 -5.70 -11.99
C ILE A 35 9.84 -5.55 -11.47
N ALA A 36 9.23 -6.63 -10.98
CA ALA A 36 7.87 -6.63 -10.46
C ALA A 36 7.87 -6.53 -8.93
N VAL A 37 7.00 -5.69 -8.40
CA VAL A 37 6.77 -5.53 -6.95
C VAL A 37 5.34 -5.97 -6.65
N THR A 38 5.17 -6.89 -5.70
CA THR A 38 3.85 -7.38 -5.27
C THR A 38 3.79 -7.59 -3.76
N GLY A 39 2.59 -7.81 -3.23
CA GLY A 39 2.31 -8.06 -1.82
C GLY A 39 1.09 -7.31 -1.32
N SER A 40 0.65 -7.62 -0.11
CA SER A 40 -0.56 -7.05 0.50
C SER A 40 -0.37 -5.62 1.00
N ALA A 41 0.85 -5.26 1.43
CA ALA A 41 1.23 -3.93 1.90
C ALA A 41 2.68 -3.61 1.50
N GLY A 42 3.03 -2.30 1.47
CA GLY A 42 4.41 -1.85 1.25
C GLY A 42 4.86 -1.77 -0.22
N LYS A 43 4.10 -2.27 -1.18
CA LYS A 43 4.42 -2.25 -2.62
C LYS A 43 4.82 -0.86 -3.13
N THR A 44 3.94 0.11 -2.95
CA THR A 44 4.17 1.48 -3.43
C THR A 44 5.36 2.15 -2.74
N THR A 45 5.58 1.86 -1.46
CA THR A 45 6.77 2.36 -0.74
C THR A 45 8.04 1.81 -1.38
N LEU A 46 8.09 0.51 -1.65
CA LEU A 46 9.25 -0.09 -2.34
C LEU A 46 9.42 0.44 -3.77
N LEU A 47 8.32 0.70 -4.49
CA LEU A 47 8.37 1.32 -5.82
C LEU A 47 9.09 2.69 -5.77
N HIS A 48 8.76 3.54 -4.77
CA HIS A 48 9.41 4.84 -4.59
C HIS A 48 10.86 4.73 -4.08
N LEU A 49 11.19 3.73 -3.27
CA LEU A 49 12.57 3.43 -2.92
C LEU A 49 13.38 3.03 -4.16
N LEU A 50 12.82 2.18 -5.02
CA LEU A 50 13.44 1.81 -6.29
C LEU A 50 13.58 3.01 -7.23
N GLU A 51 12.60 3.92 -7.25
CA GLU A 51 12.69 5.17 -8.01
C GLU A 51 13.82 6.06 -7.48
N PHE A 52 13.96 6.17 -6.17
CA PHE A 52 15.06 6.91 -5.55
C PHE A 52 16.43 6.33 -5.92
N GLU A 53 16.56 4.99 -6.01
CA GLU A 53 17.80 4.30 -6.36
C GLU A 53 18.12 4.35 -7.86
N LEU A 54 17.14 4.00 -8.70
CA LEU A 54 17.36 3.80 -10.13
C LEU A 54 17.27 5.11 -10.93
N GLY A 55 16.49 6.11 -10.45
CA GLY A 55 16.26 7.39 -11.13
C GLY A 55 15.78 7.19 -12.57
N ASP A 56 16.33 7.95 -13.50
CA ASP A 56 15.96 7.94 -14.93
C ASP A 56 16.35 6.66 -15.68
N ARG A 57 16.96 5.69 -15.01
CA ARG A 57 17.29 4.38 -15.61
C ARG A 57 16.08 3.47 -15.77
N ALA A 58 14.98 3.79 -15.09
CA ALA A 58 13.78 2.99 -15.08
C ALA A 58 12.52 3.82 -15.35
N HIS A 59 11.55 3.19 -15.99
CA HIS A 59 10.16 3.63 -16.01
C HIS A 59 9.39 2.96 -14.87
N TYR A 60 8.53 3.71 -14.18
CA TYR A 60 7.80 3.27 -12.99
C TYR A 60 6.30 3.32 -13.23
N SER A 61 5.60 2.24 -12.89
CA SER A 61 4.16 2.11 -13.10
C SER A 61 3.34 2.82 -12.01
N HIS A 62 3.65 4.09 -11.73
CA HIS A 62 2.86 4.87 -10.76
C HIS A 62 1.38 4.88 -11.12
N ASP A 63 0.49 4.59 -10.14
CA ASP A 63 -0.97 4.50 -10.31
C ASP A 63 -1.46 3.44 -11.33
N ALA A 64 -0.57 2.54 -11.78
CA ALA A 64 -0.85 1.54 -12.81
C ALA A 64 -0.46 0.13 -12.32
N ASN A 65 -1.32 -0.48 -11.49
CA ASN A 65 -1.07 -1.76 -10.82
C ASN A 65 -2.02 -2.90 -11.23
N SER A 66 -2.92 -2.65 -12.19
CA SER A 66 -3.95 -3.58 -12.68
C SER A 66 -3.74 -3.92 -14.16
N ALA A 67 -4.46 -4.92 -14.66
CA ALA A 67 -4.38 -5.36 -16.05
C ALA A 67 -4.62 -4.24 -17.08
N PHE A 68 -5.52 -3.30 -16.80
CA PHE A 68 -5.72 -2.11 -17.63
C PHE A 68 -4.66 -1.04 -17.37
N GLY A 69 -4.37 -0.76 -16.09
CA GLY A 69 -3.41 0.27 -15.70
C GLY A 69 -2.05 0.04 -16.34
N ILE A 70 -1.51 -1.18 -16.24
CA ILE A 70 -0.22 -1.55 -16.83
C ILE A 70 -0.22 -1.48 -18.36
N ALA A 71 -1.32 -1.90 -19.02
CA ALA A 71 -1.42 -1.76 -20.46
C ALA A 71 -1.45 -0.28 -20.91
N PHE A 72 -2.15 0.57 -20.17
CA PHE A 72 -2.18 2.00 -20.45
C PHE A 72 -0.83 2.68 -20.19
N ASP A 73 -0.16 2.33 -19.10
CA ASP A 73 1.17 2.82 -18.76
C ASP A 73 2.19 2.51 -19.88
N LEU A 74 2.26 1.26 -20.33
CA LEU A 74 3.10 0.84 -21.44
C LEU A 74 2.81 1.56 -22.76
N LEU A 75 1.58 2.02 -22.98
CA LEU A 75 1.16 2.79 -24.16
C LEU A 75 1.24 4.31 -23.95
N GLY A 76 1.64 4.80 -22.77
CA GLY A 76 1.63 6.22 -22.45
C GLY A 76 0.22 6.83 -22.52
N MET A 77 -0.79 6.04 -22.09
CA MET A 77 -2.20 6.43 -22.09
C MET A 77 -2.66 6.74 -20.68
N GLN A 78 -3.48 7.76 -20.50
CA GLN A 78 -4.06 8.05 -19.20
C GLN A 78 -5.37 7.27 -19.01
N GLY A 79 -5.56 6.60 -17.87
CA GLY A 79 -6.74 5.80 -17.52
C GLY A 79 -8.07 6.55 -17.57
N ILE A 80 -9.16 5.86 -17.24
CA ILE A 80 -10.57 6.23 -17.54
C ILE A 80 -11.05 7.48 -16.80
N ARG A 81 -10.49 7.78 -15.62
CA ARG A 81 -10.87 8.95 -14.76
C ARG A 81 -12.38 9.18 -14.64
N GLY A 82 -13.20 8.09 -14.64
CA GLY A 82 -14.65 8.14 -14.40
C GLY A 82 -15.54 8.47 -15.62
N SER A 83 -15.00 8.67 -16.81
CA SER A 83 -15.80 8.99 -18.02
C SER A 83 -16.03 7.76 -18.91
N LYS A 84 -17.33 7.43 -19.16
CA LYS A 84 -17.68 6.33 -20.07
C LYS A 84 -17.30 6.60 -21.54
N LEU A 85 -17.40 7.86 -21.99
CA LEU A 85 -16.98 8.27 -23.34
C LEU A 85 -15.48 8.09 -23.57
N ARG A 86 -14.68 8.18 -22.53
CA ARG A 86 -13.24 7.97 -22.63
C ARG A 86 -12.87 6.54 -23.02
N TRP A 87 -13.71 5.54 -22.71
CA TRP A 87 -13.50 4.15 -23.16
C TRP A 87 -13.41 4.04 -24.69
N LEU A 88 -14.33 4.70 -25.41
CA LEU A 88 -14.29 4.69 -26.88
C LEU A 88 -13.00 5.29 -27.41
N ARG A 89 -12.58 6.44 -26.83
CA ARG A 89 -11.31 7.07 -27.20
C ARG A 89 -10.12 6.14 -26.96
N LEU A 90 -10.05 5.46 -25.81
CA LEU A 90 -8.95 4.56 -25.44
C LEU A 90 -8.83 3.38 -26.42
N ILE A 91 -9.96 2.84 -26.91
CA ILE A 91 -9.96 1.77 -27.92
C ILE A 91 -9.27 2.22 -29.20
N PHE A 92 -9.53 3.42 -29.70
CA PHE A 92 -8.87 3.95 -30.89
C PHE A 92 -7.45 4.49 -30.64
N GLU A 93 -7.17 4.95 -29.44
CA GLU A 93 -5.86 5.47 -29.04
C GLU A 93 -4.81 4.34 -28.90
N ALA A 94 -5.19 3.15 -28.41
CA ALA A 94 -4.27 2.05 -28.17
C ALA A 94 -3.51 1.57 -29.41
N PRO A 95 -4.13 1.32 -30.60
CA PRO A 95 -3.41 0.97 -31.83
C PRO A 95 -2.39 2.05 -32.22
N VAL A 96 -2.80 3.32 -32.21
CA VAL A 96 -1.96 4.45 -32.60
C VAL A 96 -0.76 4.57 -31.66
N LYS A 97 -1.00 4.56 -30.34
CA LYS A 97 0.07 4.63 -29.32
C LYS A 97 1.03 3.44 -29.43
N SER A 98 0.54 2.25 -29.73
CA SER A 98 1.39 1.07 -29.90
C SER A 98 2.45 1.23 -31.00
N LEU A 99 2.18 2.06 -32.01
CA LEU A 99 3.11 2.33 -33.11
C LEU A 99 4.11 3.45 -32.80
N TYR A 100 3.67 4.50 -32.12
CA TYR A 100 4.45 5.74 -32.01
C TYR A 100 5.05 5.96 -30.61
N TYR A 101 4.41 5.48 -29.52
CA TYR A 101 4.94 5.70 -28.19
C TYR A 101 6.22 4.90 -27.96
N ARG A 102 7.23 5.52 -27.36
CA ARG A 102 8.56 4.94 -27.13
C ARG A 102 8.95 5.08 -25.68
N HIS A 103 9.52 4.02 -25.15
CA HIS A 103 10.26 4.00 -23.90
C HIS A 103 11.75 3.87 -24.22
N HIS A 104 12.62 4.41 -23.38
CA HIS A 104 14.08 4.40 -23.57
C HIS A 104 14.83 3.86 -22.35
N GLU A 105 14.16 3.73 -21.22
CA GLU A 105 14.73 3.30 -19.96
C GLU A 105 15.17 1.83 -20.02
N LYS A 106 16.19 1.48 -19.23
CA LYS A 106 16.74 0.12 -19.18
C LYS A 106 15.83 -0.83 -18.41
N PHE A 107 15.10 -0.31 -17.43
CA PHE A 107 14.24 -1.10 -16.53
C PHE A 107 12.79 -0.65 -16.63
N TYR A 108 11.89 -1.60 -16.40
CA TYR A 108 10.49 -1.34 -16.11
C TYR A 108 10.20 -1.85 -14.69
N VAL A 109 9.96 -0.94 -13.76
CA VAL A 109 9.59 -1.25 -12.39
C VAL A 109 8.08 -1.18 -12.28
N VAL A 110 7.43 -2.31 -12.05
CA VAL A 110 5.97 -2.43 -12.11
C VAL A 110 5.38 -2.96 -10.81
N GLU A 111 4.43 -2.22 -10.24
CA GLU A 111 3.60 -2.66 -9.12
C GLU A 111 2.47 -3.55 -9.64
N ILE A 112 2.28 -4.74 -9.04
CA ILE A 112 1.19 -5.68 -9.36
C ILE A 112 0.40 -5.94 -8.09
N ASP A 113 -0.89 -5.60 -8.09
CA ASP A 113 -1.70 -5.55 -6.87
C ASP A 113 -2.39 -6.88 -6.53
N GLY A 114 -2.73 -7.73 -7.50
CA GLY A 114 -3.40 -9.02 -7.25
C GLY A 114 -4.77 -8.87 -6.55
N GLU A 115 -5.49 -7.78 -6.80
CA GLU A 115 -6.77 -7.48 -6.16
C GLU A 115 -7.89 -8.43 -6.54
N ARG A 116 -7.77 -9.14 -7.67
CA ARG A 116 -8.81 -10.00 -8.24
C ARG A 116 -8.26 -11.36 -8.62
N PRO A 117 -9.04 -12.44 -8.45
CA PRO A 117 -8.65 -13.76 -8.94
C PRO A 117 -8.29 -13.74 -10.43
N HIS A 118 -7.15 -14.34 -10.78
CA HIS A 118 -6.55 -14.45 -12.12
C HIS A 118 -5.94 -13.17 -12.72
N GLU A 119 -5.86 -12.06 -11.98
CA GLU A 119 -5.27 -10.83 -12.49
C GLU A 119 -3.74 -10.90 -12.46
N THR A 120 -3.18 -11.43 -11.38
CA THR A 120 -1.73 -11.64 -11.27
C THR A 120 -1.23 -12.64 -12.29
N GLU A 121 -1.94 -13.76 -12.52
CA GLU A 121 -1.62 -14.73 -13.57
C GLU A 121 -1.63 -14.08 -14.97
N PHE A 122 -2.67 -13.26 -15.24
CA PHE A 122 -2.78 -12.53 -16.51
C PHE A 122 -1.59 -11.61 -16.75
N LEU A 123 -1.10 -10.94 -15.73
CA LEU A 123 0.04 -10.02 -15.80
C LEU A 123 1.38 -10.77 -15.80
N ALA A 124 1.55 -11.75 -14.93
CA ALA A 124 2.78 -12.53 -14.78
C ALA A 124 3.16 -13.26 -16.07
N THR A 125 2.19 -13.95 -16.69
CA THR A 125 2.39 -14.67 -17.97
C THR A 125 2.72 -13.75 -19.13
N TRP A 126 2.33 -12.48 -19.05
CA TRP A 126 2.64 -11.47 -20.08
C TRP A 126 4.00 -10.80 -19.85
N LEU A 127 4.20 -10.26 -18.66
CA LEU A 127 5.38 -9.46 -18.34
C LEU A 127 6.63 -10.33 -18.15
N GLN A 128 6.47 -11.54 -17.62
CA GLN A 128 7.56 -12.48 -17.32
C GLN A 128 8.76 -11.78 -16.68
N PRO A 129 8.61 -11.22 -15.46
CA PRO A 129 9.63 -10.37 -14.88
C PRO A 129 10.98 -11.08 -14.76
N GLU A 130 12.06 -10.32 -14.86
CA GLU A 130 13.39 -10.81 -14.55
C GLU A 130 13.55 -11.01 -13.06
N VAL A 131 13.01 -10.05 -12.28
CA VAL A 131 13.05 -10.04 -10.82
C VAL A 131 11.65 -9.77 -10.28
N THR A 132 11.27 -10.50 -9.23
CA THR A 132 10.07 -10.22 -8.43
C THR A 132 10.43 -9.96 -6.99
N LEU A 133 9.89 -8.87 -6.42
CA LEU A 133 9.96 -8.56 -4.99
C LEU A 133 8.57 -8.74 -4.38
N TRP A 134 8.39 -9.81 -3.63
CA TRP A 134 7.14 -10.07 -2.89
C TRP A 134 7.33 -9.61 -1.44
N VAL A 135 6.86 -8.39 -1.15
CA VAL A 135 7.23 -7.64 0.06
C VAL A 135 6.46 -8.03 1.31
N SER A 136 5.23 -8.52 1.17
CA SER A 136 4.39 -8.90 2.31
C SER A 136 3.26 -9.81 1.89
N PHE A 137 2.73 -10.58 2.85
CA PHE A 137 1.51 -11.36 2.70
C PHE A 137 0.51 -11.03 3.82
N GLY A 138 -0.77 -10.91 3.47
CA GLY A 138 -1.88 -10.75 4.41
C GLY A 138 -3.22 -10.68 3.67
N LEU A 139 -4.32 -10.74 4.42
CA LEU A 139 -5.69 -10.74 3.90
C LEU A 139 -6.07 -9.35 3.38
N SER A 140 -5.55 -8.97 2.21
CA SER A 140 -6.00 -7.79 1.48
C SER A 140 -7.04 -8.19 0.44
N HIS A 141 -8.06 -7.32 0.22
CA HIS A 141 -9.12 -7.57 -0.77
C HIS A 141 -9.87 -8.90 -0.61
N ALA A 142 -9.99 -9.41 0.62
CA ALA A 142 -10.59 -10.71 0.96
C ALA A 142 -11.96 -10.94 0.33
N VAL A 143 -12.80 -9.90 0.27
CA VAL A 143 -14.13 -9.89 -0.39
C VAL A 143 -14.09 -10.43 -1.83
N GLN A 144 -13.02 -10.17 -2.59
CA GLN A 144 -12.90 -10.59 -3.98
C GLN A 144 -12.69 -12.11 -4.11
N PHE A 145 -12.14 -12.76 -3.07
CA PHE A 145 -11.79 -14.17 -3.05
C PHE A 145 -12.82 -15.06 -2.33
N GLU A 146 -13.76 -14.49 -1.57
CA GLU A 146 -14.80 -15.25 -0.87
C GLU A 146 -15.54 -16.23 -1.78
N HIS A 147 -15.80 -15.85 -3.03
CA HIS A 147 -16.48 -16.72 -4.00
C HIS A 147 -15.66 -17.95 -4.39
N GLU A 148 -14.32 -17.83 -4.48
CA GLU A 148 -13.44 -18.95 -4.85
C GLU A 148 -13.41 -19.98 -3.70
N VAL A 149 -13.41 -19.51 -2.45
CA VAL A 149 -13.52 -20.37 -1.26
C VAL A 149 -14.90 -20.99 -1.15
N ALA A 150 -15.98 -20.22 -1.32
CA ALA A 150 -17.35 -20.73 -1.30
C ALA A 150 -17.65 -21.75 -2.42
N ALA A 151 -16.92 -21.66 -3.53
CA ALA A 151 -16.99 -22.64 -4.61
C ALA A 151 -16.15 -23.92 -4.37
N GLY A 152 -15.49 -24.04 -3.21
CA GLY A 152 -14.65 -25.18 -2.84
C GLY A 152 -13.32 -25.28 -3.58
N LYS A 153 -12.86 -24.21 -4.26
CA LYS A 153 -11.58 -24.22 -4.98
C LYS A 153 -10.39 -24.10 -4.03
N PHE A 154 -10.56 -23.42 -2.90
CA PHE A 154 -9.57 -23.25 -1.86
C PHE A 154 -10.21 -23.51 -0.50
N ALA A 155 -9.43 -24.05 0.45
CA ALA A 155 -9.92 -24.33 1.80
C ALA A 155 -10.04 -23.07 2.66
N SER A 156 -9.32 -21.99 2.32
CA SER A 156 -9.35 -20.72 3.06
C SER A 156 -9.07 -19.52 2.17
N LEU A 157 -9.36 -18.32 2.68
CA LEU A 157 -9.01 -17.04 2.03
C LEU A 157 -7.51 -16.88 1.89
N ASP A 158 -6.72 -17.28 2.90
CA ASP A 158 -5.26 -17.26 2.84
C ASP A 158 -4.73 -18.05 1.67
N GLN A 159 -5.24 -19.29 1.47
CA GLN A 159 -4.84 -20.12 0.34
C GLN A 159 -5.21 -19.50 -0.99
N ALA A 160 -6.40 -18.93 -1.12
CA ALA A 160 -6.85 -18.31 -2.37
C ALA A 160 -5.99 -17.08 -2.73
N ILE A 161 -5.70 -16.23 -1.76
CA ILE A 161 -4.87 -15.02 -1.93
C ILE A 161 -3.41 -15.41 -2.15
N ALA A 162 -2.87 -16.39 -1.40
CA ALA A 162 -1.51 -16.88 -1.60
C ALA A 162 -1.31 -17.46 -2.99
N HIS A 163 -2.27 -18.23 -3.49
CA HIS A 163 -2.25 -18.78 -4.86
C HIS A 163 -2.18 -17.66 -5.91
N GLU A 164 -2.97 -16.60 -5.74
CA GLU A 164 -2.96 -15.45 -6.66
C GLU A 164 -1.58 -14.78 -6.69
N PHE A 165 -1.00 -14.45 -5.54
CA PHE A 165 0.33 -13.84 -5.47
C PHE A 165 1.44 -14.77 -5.97
N ALA A 166 1.36 -16.09 -5.73
CA ALA A 166 2.37 -17.07 -6.12
C ALA A 166 2.56 -17.18 -7.64
N THR A 167 1.55 -16.80 -8.42
CA THR A 167 1.64 -16.85 -9.89
C THR A 167 2.73 -15.94 -10.44
N LEU A 168 3.06 -14.84 -9.75
CA LEU A 168 4.11 -13.93 -10.18
C LEU A 168 5.51 -14.52 -9.97
N PRO A 169 5.93 -15.02 -8.79
CA PRO A 169 7.15 -15.78 -8.59
C PRO A 169 7.33 -16.95 -9.56
N GLN A 170 6.26 -17.71 -9.82
CA GLN A 170 6.29 -18.86 -10.73
C GLN A 170 6.64 -18.48 -12.18
N ASN A 171 6.31 -17.25 -12.60
CA ASN A 171 6.61 -16.73 -13.94
C ASN A 171 7.84 -15.81 -13.97
N THR A 172 8.61 -15.75 -12.88
CA THR A 172 9.84 -14.96 -12.79
C THR A 172 11.02 -15.71 -13.38
N LYS A 173 11.87 -14.99 -14.13
CA LYS A 173 12.96 -15.62 -14.90
C LYS A 173 14.22 -15.87 -14.10
N LYS A 174 14.61 -14.96 -13.16
CA LYS A 174 15.91 -15.03 -12.52
C LYS A 174 15.84 -15.03 -11.00
N ARG A 175 15.28 -14.00 -10.35
CA ARG A 175 15.30 -13.84 -8.91
C ARG A 175 13.95 -13.49 -8.32
N VAL A 176 13.62 -14.11 -7.20
CA VAL A 176 12.44 -13.83 -6.39
C VAL A 176 12.89 -13.52 -4.98
N TYR A 177 12.55 -12.31 -4.53
CA TYR A 177 12.77 -11.90 -3.14
C TYR A 177 11.52 -12.13 -2.33
N ILE A 178 11.65 -12.71 -1.14
CA ILE A 178 10.56 -13.01 -0.21
C ILE A 178 10.92 -12.61 1.22
N ASP A 179 9.87 -12.45 2.05
CA ASP A 179 10.00 -12.41 3.51
C ASP A 179 10.20 -13.82 4.04
N ALA A 180 11.40 -14.11 4.57
CA ALA A 180 11.75 -15.41 5.16
C ALA A 180 10.91 -15.77 6.39
N ASP A 181 10.35 -14.77 7.07
CA ASP A 181 9.54 -14.96 8.27
C ASP A 181 8.10 -15.37 7.93
N SER A 182 7.71 -15.31 6.64
CA SER A 182 6.40 -15.74 6.13
C SER A 182 6.43 -17.18 5.63
N GLU A 183 5.82 -18.10 6.39
CA GLU A 183 5.67 -19.51 6.00
C GLU A 183 4.94 -19.66 4.66
N ILE A 184 3.89 -18.87 4.46
CA ILE A 184 3.09 -18.88 3.22
C ILE A 184 3.94 -18.53 1.99
N MET A 185 4.81 -17.51 2.10
CA MET A 185 5.69 -17.14 0.99
C MET A 185 6.74 -18.23 0.71
N ARG A 186 7.32 -18.82 1.76
CA ARG A 186 8.28 -19.93 1.62
C ARG A 186 7.66 -21.11 0.90
N GLN A 187 6.47 -21.52 1.32
CA GLN A 187 5.72 -22.63 0.69
C GLN A 187 5.33 -22.31 -0.76
N ALA A 188 4.84 -21.10 -1.01
CA ALA A 188 4.40 -20.68 -2.34
C ALA A 188 5.55 -20.54 -3.35
N THR A 189 6.80 -20.39 -2.88
CA THR A 189 7.99 -20.27 -3.72
C THR A 189 8.85 -21.54 -3.73
N ALA A 190 8.44 -22.58 -3.03
CA ALA A 190 9.16 -23.86 -3.05
C ALA A 190 9.14 -24.48 -4.46
N GLY A 191 10.33 -24.85 -4.95
CA GLY A 191 10.49 -25.55 -6.23
C GLY A 191 10.31 -24.69 -7.50
N ILE A 192 10.21 -23.37 -7.40
CA ILE A 192 10.21 -22.49 -8.60
C ILE A 192 11.59 -22.49 -9.28
N ARG A 193 11.63 -22.12 -10.56
CA ARG A 193 12.90 -22.12 -11.34
C ARG A 193 13.82 -20.95 -11.02
N ALA A 194 13.26 -19.81 -10.61
CA ALA A 194 14.05 -18.64 -10.26
C ALA A 194 14.79 -18.86 -8.94
N GLU A 195 15.91 -18.17 -8.76
CA GLU A 195 16.66 -18.13 -7.48
C GLU A 195 15.80 -17.39 -6.43
N VAL A 196 15.52 -18.06 -5.30
CA VAL A 196 14.77 -17.47 -4.19
C VAL A 196 15.71 -16.86 -3.18
N ILE A 197 15.60 -15.57 -2.95
CA ILE A 197 16.36 -14.79 -1.95
C ILE A 197 15.39 -14.45 -0.81
N ALA A 198 15.57 -15.13 0.31
CA ALA A 198 14.77 -14.90 1.51
C ALA A 198 15.46 -13.90 2.44
N LYS A 199 14.76 -12.85 2.86
CA LYS A 199 15.22 -11.82 3.78
C LYS A 199 14.43 -11.89 5.08
N SER A 200 15.11 -11.77 6.24
CA SER A 200 14.49 -11.87 7.56
C SER A 200 14.55 -10.56 8.33
N ARG A 201 13.49 -10.26 9.10
CA ARG A 201 13.49 -9.12 10.03
C ARG A 201 14.49 -9.28 11.17
N HIS A 202 14.98 -10.50 11.42
CA HIS A 202 16.00 -10.79 12.42
C HIS A 202 17.39 -10.23 12.04
N ASP A 203 17.63 -9.88 10.77
CA ASP A 203 18.86 -9.23 10.33
C ASP A 203 18.98 -7.78 10.80
N LEU A 204 17.87 -7.17 11.25
CA LEU A 204 17.85 -5.83 11.82
C LEU A 204 18.45 -5.81 13.22
N LYS A 205 19.54 -5.06 13.41
CA LYS A 205 20.26 -4.94 14.70
C LYS A 205 19.67 -3.86 15.60
N ARG A 206 19.30 -2.71 15.00
CA ARG A 206 18.68 -1.60 15.72
C ARG A 206 17.69 -0.86 14.86
N TYR A 207 16.57 -0.53 15.46
CA TYR A 207 15.54 0.32 14.88
C TYR A 207 15.23 1.45 15.86
N SER A 208 15.29 2.68 15.40
CA SER A 208 14.96 3.88 16.21
C SER A 208 14.04 4.78 15.39
N VAL A 209 12.87 5.11 15.92
CA VAL A 209 11.88 5.94 15.24
C VAL A 209 11.45 7.11 16.09
N TYR A 210 11.52 8.31 15.49
CA TYR A 210 11.10 9.60 16.03
C TYR A 210 10.08 10.24 15.09
N PRO A 211 9.33 11.25 15.50
CA PRO A 211 8.38 11.90 14.60
C PRO A 211 8.97 12.39 13.27
N THR A 212 10.25 12.83 13.28
CA THR A 212 10.93 13.42 12.11
C THR A 212 12.11 12.60 11.59
N ARG A 213 12.35 11.41 12.14
CA ARG A 213 13.51 10.58 11.74
C ARG A 213 13.29 9.11 12.04
N THR A 214 13.85 8.26 11.17
CA THR A 214 13.95 6.82 11.43
C THR A 214 15.31 6.32 10.99
N ASP A 215 15.94 5.49 11.85
CA ASP A 215 17.19 4.81 11.55
C ASP A 215 17.00 3.30 11.60
N PHE A 216 17.49 2.61 10.56
CA PHE A 216 17.61 1.17 10.51
C PHE A 216 19.07 0.82 10.43
N VAL A 217 19.57 -0.03 11.35
CA VAL A 217 20.96 -0.46 11.42
C VAL A 217 21.04 -1.97 11.23
N PHE A 218 21.79 -2.38 10.22
CA PHE A 218 22.13 -3.76 9.89
C PHE A 218 23.63 -4.01 10.09
N ASP A 219 24.09 -5.24 9.86
CA ASP A 219 25.52 -5.53 9.84
C ASP A 219 26.14 -4.86 8.59
N GLY A 220 26.99 -3.86 8.81
CA GLY A 220 27.70 -3.14 7.74
C GLY A 220 26.95 -2.04 7.02
N THR A 221 25.62 -1.90 7.22
CA THR A 221 24.80 -0.90 6.52
C THR A 221 23.84 -0.19 7.47
N SER A 222 23.64 1.10 7.31
CA SER A 222 22.64 1.88 8.05
C SER A 222 21.84 2.76 7.10
N PHE A 223 20.53 2.74 7.24
CA PHE A 223 19.62 3.57 6.44
C PHE A 223 18.99 4.67 7.28
N HIS A 224 18.92 5.88 6.74
CA HIS A 224 18.44 7.07 7.39
C HIS A 224 17.26 7.71 6.64
N PHE A 225 16.13 7.87 7.34
CA PHE A 225 14.92 8.53 6.83
C PHE A 225 14.63 9.80 7.64
N TYR A 226 14.00 10.77 7.01
CA TYR A 226 13.63 12.07 7.59
C TYR A 226 12.13 12.18 7.89
N GLU A 227 11.48 11.03 7.99
CA GLU A 227 10.09 10.84 8.38
C GLU A 227 9.97 9.56 9.20
N PRO A 228 8.88 9.36 9.98
CA PRO A 228 8.66 8.11 10.71
C PRO A 228 8.36 6.99 9.71
N GLN A 229 9.15 5.92 9.76
CA GLN A 229 8.98 4.75 8.91
C GLN A 229 8.66 3.53 9.76
N PRO A 230 7.71 2.66 9.36
CA PRO A 230 7.40 1.44 10.10
C PRO A 230 8.54 0.43 10.03
N ARG A 231 8.68 -0.36 11.10
CA ARG A 231 9.73 -1.40 11.20
C ARG A 231 9.64 -2.43 10.07
N ASP A 232 8.45 -2.67 9.52
CA ASP A 232 8.23 -3.60 8.40
C ASP A 232 8.99 -3.21 7.12
N LEU A 233 9.44 -1.94 7.02
CA LEU A 233 10.33 -1.50 5.95
C LEU A 233 11.67 -2.26 5.93
N THR A 234 12.05 -2.94 7.03
CA THR A 234 13.25 -3.78 7.14
C THR A 234 13.40 -4.74 5.96
N ILE A 235 12.34 -5.49 5.63
CA ILE A 235 12.37 -6.47 4.53
C ILE A 235 12.61 -5.78 3.19
N GLN A 236 11.99 -4.63 2.97
CA GLN A 236 12.13 -3.87 1.73
C GLN A 236 13.55 -3.30 1.58
N LEU A 237 14.17 -2.84 2.67
CA LEU A 237 15.55 -2.34 2.68
C LEU A 237 16.56 -3.45 2.39
N LEU A 238 16.39 -4.63 2.98
CA LEU A 238 17.22 -5.80 2.71
C LEU A 238 17.07 -6.30 1.26
N MET A 239 15.85 -6.25 0.71
CA MET A 239 15.61 -6.56 -0.69
C MET A 239 16.25 -5.52 -1.62
N LEU A 240 16.17 -4.24 -1.26
CA LEU A 240 16.75 -3.14 -2.01
C LEU A 240 18.27 -3.23 -2.07
N GLU A 241 18.91 -3.48 -0.93
CA GLU A 241 20.35 -3.64 -0.83
C GLU A 241 20.88 -4.78 -1.73
N ASP A 242 20.26 -5.97 -1.64
CA ASP A 242 20.66 -7.12 -2.46
C ASP A 242 20.36 -6.87 -3.95
N LEU A 243 19.20 -6.26 -4.26
CA LEU A 243 18.83 -5.93 -5.63
C LEU A 243 19.79 -4.93 -6.26
N THR A 244 20.19 -3.86 -5.55
CA THR A 244 21.15 -2.87 -6.07
C THR A 244 22.52 -3.51 -6.32
N HIS A 245 22.95 -4.42 -5.44
CA HIS A 245 24.15 -5.22 -5.64
C HIS A 245 24.04 -6.11 -6.90
N TYR A 246 22.91 -6.83 -7.06
CA TYR A 246 22.64 -7.66 -8.25
C TYR A 246 22.64 -6.84 -9.55
N LEU A 247 22.08 -5.63 -9.51
CA LEU A 247 22.01 -4.73 -10.66
C LEU A 247 23.33 -3.99 -10.91
N LYS A 248 24.31 -4.08 -9.99
CA LYS A 248 25.59 -3.36 -9.99
C LYS A 248 25.38 -1.85 -9.96
N ILE A 249 24.53 -1.38 -9.05
CA ILE A 249 24.18 0.03 -8.85
C ILE A 249 24.63 0.40 -7.43
N PRO A 250 25.24 1.58 -7.22
CA PRO A 250 25.58 2.05 -5.87
C PRO A 250 24.33 2.18 -5.01
N LEU A 251 24.37 1.63 -3.80
CA LEU A 251 23.28 1.73 -2.84
C LEU A 251 23.28 3.12 -2.18
N LYS A 252 22.13 3.78 -2.13
CA LYS A 252 21.92 4.98 -1.34
C LYS A 252 21.37 4.59 0.04
N THR A 253 21.91 5.17 1.08
CA THR A 253 21.51 4.88 2.46
C THR A 253 20.93 6.09 3.19
N ASP A 254 21.10 7.29 2.65
CA ASP A 254 20.47 8.53 3.10
C ASP A 254 19.29 8.85 2.17
N PHE A 255 18.08 8.73 2.70
CA PHE A 255 16.84 8.96 1.97
C PHE A 255 16.33 10.41 2.10
N ARG A 256 17.24 11.37 2.21
CA ARG A 256 16.89 12.78 2.15
C ARG A 256 16.26 13.14 0.81
N GLY A 257 15.05 13.69 0.88
CA GLY A 257 14.29 14.02 -0.33
C GLY A 257 13.56 12.85 -0.99
N LEU A 258 13.51 11.66 -0.37
CA LEU A 258 12.61 10.60 -0.78
C LEU A 258 11.17 11.12 -0.75
N LYS A 259 10.47 10.98 -1.86
CA LYS A 259 9.06 11.36 -1.96
C LYS A 259 8.22 10.09 -1.89
N VAL A 260 7.53 9.89 -0.77
CA VAL A 260 6.56 8.82 -0.60
C VAL A 260 5.16 9.39 -0.85
N PRO A 261 4.23 8.64 -1.47
CA PRO A 261 2.87 9.13 -1.66
C PRO A 261 2.19 9.49 -0.34
N PRO A 262 1.33 10.52 -0.34
CA PRO A 262 0.64 11.00 0.85
C PRO A 262 -0.10 9.92 1.64
N GLY A 263 -0.16 10.09 2.96
CA GLY A 263 -0.89 9.19 3.85
C GLY A 263 -0.19 7.84 4.12
N ARG A 264 1.14 7.81 4.00
CA ARG A 264 2.00 6.64 4.26
C ARG A 264 3.08 6.98 5.29
N SER A 265 2.64 7.27 6.53
CA SER A 265 3.46 7.76 7.64
C SER A 265 4.06 9.16 7.41
N SER A 266 3.40 10.00 6.60
CA SER A 266 3.85 11.36 6.34
C SER A 266 3.79 12.20 7.62
N TYR A 267 4.86 12.93 7.91
CA TYR A 267 4.93 13.85 9.05
C TYR A 267 4.52 15.27 8.68
N PHE A 268 3.74 15.91 9.54
CA PHE A 268 3.39 17.33 9.45
C PHE A 268 3.50 17.99 10.83
N LYS A 269 3.91 19.26 10.83
CA LYS A 269 3.73 20.12 12.00
C LYS A 269 2.26 20.52 12.12
N GLY A 270 1.68 20.29 13.27
CA GLY A 270 0.35 20.75 13.62
C GLY A 270 0.37 22.13 14.31
N LYS A 271 -0.81 22.74 14.39
CA LYS A 271 -1.05 23.94 15.21
C LYS A 271 -0.62 23.69 16.66
N ASN A 272 -0.25 24.74 17.37
CA ASN A 272 0.11 24.70 18.78
C ASN A 272 1.22 23.71 19.14
N GLY A 273 2.11 23.33 18.20
CA GLY A 273 3.23 22.45 18.46
C GLY A 273 2.93 20.96 18.29
N LEU A 274 1.72 20.57 17.90
CA LEU A 274 1.35 19.17 17.64
C LEU A 274 2.24 18.53 16.59
N ASN A 275 2.52 17.24 16.75
CA ASN A 275 3.12 16.39 15.74
C ASN A 275 2.03 15.53 15.10
N LEU A 276 1.87 15.58 13.77
CA LEU A 276 0.86 14.84 13.04
C LEU A 276 1.53 13.77 12.16
N ILE A 277 1.18 12.51 12.36
CA ILE A 277 1.64 11.39 11.54
C ILE A 277 0.46 10.85 10.76
N ASP A 278 0.45 11.11 9.44
CA ASP A 278 -0.60 10.68 8.54
C ASP A 278 -0.32 9.31 7.93
N SER A 279 -1.12 8.32 8.28
CA SER A 279 -1.15 7.02 7.63
C SER A 279 -2.57 6.62 7.21
N SER A 280 -3.37 7.60 6.77
CA SER A 280 -4.79 7.45 6.49
C SER A 280 -5.12 6.94 5.08
N TYR A 281 -4.13 6.76 4.19
CA TYR A 281 -4.39 6.34 2.80
C TYR A 281 -4.96 4.91 2.71
N ASN A 282 -4.31 3.93 3.36
CA ASN A 282 -4.74 2.53 3.39
C ASN A 282 -5.51 2.22 4.68
N ALA A 283 -6.51 1.33 4.56
CA ALA A 283 -7.39 0.96 5.67
C ALA A 283 -7.59 -0.57 5.76
N HIS A 284 -6.49 -1.35 5.72
CA HIS A 284 -6.48 -2.80 5.95
C HIS A 284 -5.75 -3.13 7.26
N LEU A 285 -6.09 -4.25 7.90
CA LEU A 285 -5.50 -4.64 9.19
C LEU A 285 -3.97 -4.74 9.13
N ILE A 286 -3.40 -5.37 8.10
CA ILE A 286 -1.94 -5.51 7.94
C ILE A 286 -1.23 -4.15 7.92
N SER A 287 -1.81 -3.15 7.26
CA SER A 287 -1.25 -1.79 7.25
C SER A 287 -1.47 -1.05 8.57
N ALA A 288 -2.53 -1.38 9.32
CA ALA A 288 -2.76 -0.86 10.66
C ALA A 288 -1.77 -1.45 11.66
N GLN A 289 -1.53 -2.75 11.59
CA GLN A 289 -0.53 -3.44 12.42
C GLN A 289 0.85 -2.81 12.28
N SER A 290 1.31 -2.57 11.05
CA SER A 290 2.59 -1.93 10.75
C SER A 290 2.73 -0.55 11.42
N ILE A 291 1.69 0.28 11.33
CA ILE A 291 1.68 1.63 11.91
C ILE A 291 1.56 1.61 13.43
N LEU A 292 0.75 0.71 13.98
CA LEU A 292 0.58 0.60 15.44
C LEU A 292 1.85 0.04 16.09
N GLU A 293 2.55 -0.89 15.44
CA GLU A 293 3.86 -1.35 15.91
C GLU A 293 4.91 -0.22 15.86
N MET A 294 4.92 0.60 14.82
CA MET A 294 5.73 1.82 14.77
C MET A 294 5.36 2.78 15.90
N ALA A 295 4.07 3.01 16.12
CA ALA A 295 3.57 3.88 17.19
C ALA A 295 3.99 3.40 18.59
N ARG A 296 4.04 2.07 18.80
CA ARG A 296 4.51 1.46 20.04
C ARG A 296 5.97 1.80 20.31
N GLN A 297 6.81 1.78 19.28
CA GLN A 297 8.26 2.03 19.37
C GLN A 297 8.65 3.51 19.16
N LEU A 298 7.69 4.36 18.78
CA LEU A 298 7.93 5.77 18.52
C LEU A 298 8.41 6.50 19.79
N HIS A 299 9.57 7.14 19.70
CA HIS A 299 10.11 8.01 20.74
C HIS A 299 9.33 9.35 20.73
N ALA A 300 8.19 9.36 21.38
CA ALA A 300 7.34 10.53 21.59
C ALA A 300 6.67 10.44 22.96
N GLY A 301 6.44 11.59 23.61
CA GLY A 301 5.84 11.67 24.94
C GLY A 301 4.36 11.26 24.93
N HIS A 302 3.49 12.16 24.51
CA HIS A 302 2.04 11.98 24.52
C HIS A 302 1.55 11.42 23.17
N LYS A 303 1.22 10.12 23.12
CA LYS A 303 0.74 9.45 21.89
C LYS A 303 -0.77 9.35 21.87
N TRP A 304 -1.39 9.96 20.89
CA TRP A 304 -2.82 9.88 20.62
C TRP A 304 -3.06 9.08 19.33
N LEU A 305 -3.99 8.16 19.37
CA LEU A 305 -4.38 7.36 18.20
C LEU A 305 -5.75 7.82 17.68
N ILE A 306 -5.81 8.25 16.44
CA ILE A 306 -7.04 8.62 15.75
C ILE A 306 -7.29 7.56 14.67
N ILE A 307 -8.22 6.65 14.97
CA ILE A 307 -8.39 5.42 14.18
C ILE A 307 -9.76 5.43 13.48
N GLY A 308 -9.72 5.34 12.16
CA GLY A 308 -10.91 5.13 11.31
C GLY A 308 -11.19 3.66 11.06
N ASP A 309 -12.29 3.39 10.35
CA ASP A 309 -12.65 2.03 9.97
C ASP A 309 -11.58 1.40 9.07
N ILE A 310 -11.28 0.11 9.27
CA ILE A 310 -10.66 -0.73 8.24
C ILE A 310 -11.77 -1.27 7.33
N VAL A 311 -11.44 -1.48 6.04
CA VAL A 311 -12.44 -1.74 4.99
C VAL A 311 -12.03 -2.95 4.14
N ASP A 312 -12.97 -3.45 3.30
CA ASP A 312 -12.77 -4.56 2.36
C ASP A 312 -12.45 -5.92 3.02
N GLN A 313 -12.94 -6.12 4.25
CA GLN A 313 -12.71 -7.35 5.04
C GLN A 313 -13.80 -8.42 4.84
N GLY A 314 -14.93 -8.08 4.20
CA GLY A 314 -16.03 -9.02 3.94
C GLY A 314 -16.58 -9.67 5.23
N SER A 315 -16.73 -10.98 5.21
CA SER A 315 -17.31 -11.75 6.30
C SER A 315 -16.47 -11.73 7.60
N ILE A 316 -15.17 -11.44 7.51
CA ILE A 316 -14.26 -11.39 8.68
C ILE A 316 -14.15 -10.00 9.33
N GLU A 317 -14.95 -9.02 8.88
CA GLU A 317 -14.89 -7.62 9.33
C GLU A 317 -14.89 -7.46 10.86
N GLY A 318 -15.78 -8.16 11.55
CA GLY A 318 -15.88 -8.08 13.01
C GLY A 318 -14.65 -8.65 13.73
N GLU A 319 -14.07 -9.73 13.22
CA GLU A 319 -12.86 -10.34 13.76
C GLU A 319 -11.65 -9.42 13.57
N GLU A 320 -11.48 -8.89 12.35
CA GLU A 320 -10.38 -8.00 12.02
C GLU A 320 -10.41 -6.69 12.84
N HIS A 321 -11.60 -6.16 13.13
CA HIS A 321 -11.76 -5.00 14.00
C HIS A 321 -11.50 -5.32 15.48
N ARG A 322 -11.70 -6.55 15.95
CA ARG A 322 -11.29 -6.99 17.31
C ARG A 322 -9.76 -7.11 17.37
N LYS A 323 -9.12 -7.70 16.38
CA LYS A 323 -7.64 -7.72 16.26
C LYS A 323 -7.05 -6.31 16.24
N LEU A 324 -7.69 -5.38 15.54
CA LEU A 324 -7.30 -3.97 15.55
C LEU A 324 -7.31 -3.38 16.97
N ALA A 325 -8.31 -3.73 17.79
CA ALA A 325 -8.37 -3.27 19.17
C ALA A 325 -7.20 -3.82 20.02
N ASP A 326 -6.85 -5.09 19.86
CA ASP A 326 -5.71 -5.70 20.56
C ASP A 326 -4.38 -5.00 20.16
N LEU A 327 -4.21 -4.65 18.89
CA LEU A 327 -3.04 -3.89 18.40
C LEU A 327 -3.00 -2.46 18.96
N ILE A 328 -4.16 -1.77 19.06
CA ILE A 328 -4.26 -0.45 19.67
C ILE A 328 -3.87 -0.52 21.14
N ALA A 329 -4.36 -1.51 21.88
CA ALA A 329 -4.04 -1.71 23.28
C ALA A 329 -2.54 -1.86 23.53
N ALA A 330 -1.84 -2.60 22.67
CA ALA A 330 -0.39 -2.83 22.76
C ALA A 330 0.47 -1.57 22.57
N VAL A 331 -0.08 -0.49 22.02
CA VAL A 331 0.62 0.82 21.90
C VAL A 331 0.71 1.55 23.24
N HIS A 332 -0.23 1.27 24.17
CA HIS A 332 -0.43 2.03 25.40
C HIS A 332 -0.61 3.54 25.14
N PRO A 333 -1.57 3.92 24.28
CA PRO A 333 -1.78 5.33 23.95
C PRO A 333 -2.41 6.08 25.12
N GLU A 334 -2.13 7.37 25.25
CA GLU A 334 -2.78 8.23 26.23
C GLU A 334 -4.25 8.46 25.88
N THR A 335 -4.55 8.66 24.61
CA THR A 335 -5.90 8.87 24.11
C THR A 335 -6.16 8.07 22.84
N VAL A 336 -7.37 7.49 22.75
CA VAL A 336 -7.87 6.80 21.56
C VAL A 336 -9.17 7.44 21.10
N ILE A 337 -9.17 7.93 19.85
CA ILE A 337 -10.35 8.47 19.17
C ILE A 337 -10.71 7.53 18.02
N LEU A 338 -11.91 6.98 18.07
CA LEU A 338 -12.42 6.07 17.04
C LEU A 338 -13.44 6.80 16.16
N VAL A 339 -13.19 6.84 14.85
CA VAL A 339 -14.04 7.54 13.86
C VAL A 339 -14.59 6.52 12.88
N GLY A 340 -15.85 6.11 13.04
CA GLY A 340 -16.48 5.19 12.11
C GLY A 340 -17.53 4.26 12.75
N ARG A 341 -18.28 3.60 11.87
CA ARG A 341 -19.34 2.66 12.30
C ARG A 341 -18.77 1.35 12.80
N ARG A 342 -17.76 0.83 12.12
CA ARG A 342 -17.13 -0.45 12.40
C ARG A 342 -16.25 -0.37 13.63
N THR A 343 -15.45 0.67 13.74
CA THR A 343 -14.66 0.94 14.96
C THR A 343 -15.56 1.10 16.17
N LYS A 344 -16.71 1.78 16.05
CA LYS A 344 -17.72 1.88 17.12
C LYS A 344 -18.34 0.52 17.45
N ALA A 345 -18.67 -0.29 16.45
CA ALA A 345 -19.40 -1.55 16.63
C ALA A 345 -18.52 -2.68 17.18
N TYR A 346 -17.27 -2.77 16.76
CA TYR A 346 -16.40 -3.92 17.03
C TYR A 346 -15.14 -3.57 17.82
N THR A 347 -14.46 -2.46 17.48
CA THR A 347 -13.19 -2.07 18.11
C THR A 347 -13.41 -1.48 19.51
N ALA A 348 -14.37 -0.57 19.66
CA ALA A 348 -14.61 0.09 20.95
C ALA A 348 -15.06 -0.86 22.06
N PRO A 349 -15.96 -1.85 21.84
CA PRO A 349 -16.30 -2.83 22.86
C PRO A 349 -15.07 -3.63 23.31
N ARG A 350 -14.22 -4.09 22.36
CA ARG A 350 -13.02 -4.86 22.68
C ARG A 350 -12.01 -4.04 23.47
N LEU A 351 -11.80 -2.76 23.14
CA LEU A 351 -10.93 -1.87 23.91
C LEU A 351 -11.44 -1.65 25.34
N ARG A 352 -12.76 -1.57 25.52
CA ARG A 352 -13.37 -1.49 26.87
C ARG A 352 -13.11 -2.76 27.69
N GLU A 353 -13.18 -3.94 27.06
CA GLU A 353 -12.82 -5.22 27.74
C GLU A 353 -11.34 -5.22 28.15
N LEU A 354 -10.47 -4.55 27.41
CA LEU A 354 -9.05 -4.38 27.71
C LEU A 354 -8.75 -3.22 28.68
N GLY A 355 -9.79 -2.58 29.26
CA GLY A 355 -9.64 -1.48 30.21
C GLY A 355 -9.26 -0.12 29.57
N ILE A 356 -9.37 0.04 28.25
CA ILE A 356 -9.01 1.26 27.55
C ILE A 356 -10.26 2.10 27.27
N THR A 357 -10.26 3.32 27.82
CA THR A 357 -11.31 4.31 27.54
C THR A 357 -11.10 4.91 26.15
N THR A 358 -12.18 4.99 25.37
CA THR A 358 -12.13 5.51 24.01
C THR A 358 -13.20 6.58 23.79
N ARG A 359 -12.87 7.55 22.92
CA ARG A 359 -13.87 8.47 22.39
C ARG A 359 -14.33 7.94 21.01
N THR A 360 -15.61 7.70 20.84
CA THR A 360 -16.18 7.18 19.59
C THR A 360 -17.08 8.22 18.92
N THR A 361 -16.93 8.44 17.61
CA THR A 361 -17.80 9.33 16.83
C THR A 361 -17.99 8.81 15.41
N LEU A 362 -19.10 9.20 14.78
CA LEU A 362 -19.32 9.02 13.34
C LEU A 362 -19.01 10.29 12.54
N ASP A 363 -18.79 11.41 13.23
CA ASP A 363 -18.59 12.72 12.65
C ASP A 363 -17.15 13.20 12.86
N PRO A 364 -16.35 13.35 11.79
CA PRO A 364 -14.99 13.87 11.87
C PRO A 364 -14.88 15.24 12.55
N LYS A 365 -15.92 16.11 12.45
CA LYS A 365 -15.94 17.41 13.12
C LYS A 365 -15.92 17.29 14.65
N LYS A 366 -16.62 16.28 15.17
CA LYS A 366 -16.62 16.02 16.62
C LYS A 366 -15.28 15.49 17.10
N ALA A 367 -14.60 14.69 16.27
CA ALA A 367 -13.24 14.24 16.56
C ALA A 367 -12.26 15.43 16.56
N LEU A 368 -12.32 16.29 15.54
CA LEU A 368 -11.52 17.50 15.46
C LEU A 368 -11.72 18.39 16.71
N LYS A 369 -12.98 18.71 17.01
CA LYS A 369 -13.29 19.55 18.18
C LYS A 369 -12.73 18.97 19.48
N TYR A 370 -12.85 17.64 19.66
CA TYR A 370 -12.28 16.99 20.84
C TYR A 370 -10.75 17.13 20.90
N ILE A 371 -10.05 17.01 19.76
CA ILE A 371 -8.60 17.20 19.67
C ILE A 371 -8.26 18.64 20.07
N GLU A 372 -8.93 19.63 19.47
CA GLU A 372 -8.66 21.06 19.72
C GLU A 372 -8.92 21.45 21.20
N ASP A 373 -9.96 20.88 21.82
CA ASP A 373 -10.36 21.20 23.19
C ASP A 373 -9.42 20.53 24.26
N HIS A 374 -8.66 19.46 23.90
CA HIS A 374 -7.96 18.63 24.89
C HIS A 374 -6.46 18.46 24.62
N THR A 375 -5.92 18.97 23.51
CA THR A 375 -4.48 18.95 23.26
C THR A 375 -3.82 20.20 23.82
N THR A 376 -2.58 20.05 24.31
CA THR A 376 -1.78 21.12 24.95
C THR A 376 -0.61 21.58 24.08
N GLY A 377 -0.21 20.78 23.05
CA GLY A 377 0.73 21.20 22.03
C GLY A 377 2.00 20.37 21.89
N ASP A 378 2.18 19.33 22.67
CA ASP A 378 3.35 18.42 22.58
C ASP A 378 2.96 16.99 22.19
N GLU A 379 1.65 16.77 21.94
CA GLU A 379 1.14 15.47 21.57
C GLU A 379 1.55 15.07 20.16
N THR A 380 1.75 13.77 19.98
CA THR A 380 1.92 13.14 18.68
C THR A 380 0.66 12.38 18.31
N LEU A 381 -0.06 12.91 17.32
CA LEU A 381 -1.32 12.38 16.81
C LEU A 381 -1.03 11.45 15.62
N ILE A 382 -1.41 10.19 15.74
CA ILE A 382 -1.18 9.16 14.71
C ILE A 382 -2.53 8.79 14.11
N PHE A 383 -2.68 9.06 12.82
CA PHE A 383 -3.92 8.84 12.07
C PHE A 383 -3.83 7.58 11.23
N LYS A 384 -4.79 6.64 11.41
CA LYS A 384 -4.85 5.40 10.64
C LYS A 384 -6.29 4.97 10.35
N GLY A 385 -6.56 4.60 9.09
CA GLY A 385 -7.88 4.12 8.67
C GLY A 385 -8.61 5.06 7.72
N SER A 386 -9.88 4.74 7.44
CA SER A 386 -10.77 5.52 6.58
C SER A 386 -11.57 6.57 7.37
N GLN A 387 -12.64 7.14 6.78
CA GLN A 387 -13.59 8.10 7.39
C GLN A 387 -13.09 9.55 7.43
N TYR A 388 -12.45 10.00 6.34
CA TYR A 388 -12.05 11.39 6.16
C TYR A 388 -11.06 11.91 7.23
N LEU A 389 -10.20 11.04 7.75
CA LEU A 389 -9.16 11.42 8.71
C LEU A 389 -8.21 12.48 8.12
N GLU A 390 -7.96 12.44 6.81
CA GLU A 390 -7.18 13.45 6.10
C GLU A 390 -7.78 14.85 6.19
N TRP A 391 -9.11 14.98 6.38
CA TRP A 391 -9.75 16.27 6.63
C TRP A 391 -9.45 16.78 8.04
N ILE A 392 -9.43 15.91 9.04
CA ILE A 392 -9.06 16.30 10.41
C ILE A 392 -7.61 16.82 10.42
N ILE A 393 -6.69 16.08 9.77
CA ILE A 393 -5.29 16.49 9.64
C ILE A 393 -5.19 17.87 8.98
N GLU A 394 -5.92 18.09 7.87
CA GLU A 394 -5.94 19.36 7.15
C GLU A 394 -6.29 20.56 8.05
N GLN A 395 -7.27 20.39 8.96
CA GLN A 395 -7.67 21.45 9.90
C GLN A 395 -6.62 21.71 10.98
N LEU A 396 -5.79 20.71 11.31
CA LEU A 396 -4.76 20.80 12.35
C LEU A 396 -3.39 21.24 11.82
N LEU A 397 -3.17 21.38 10.51
CA LEU A 397 -1.88 21.78 9.94
C LEU A 397 -1.46 23.18 10.44
N ALA A 398 -0.18 23.30 10.82
CA ALA A 398 0.43 24.60 11.14
C ALA A 398 0.60 25.46 9.87
N ASP A 399 1.02 24.83 8.77
CA ASP A 399 1.09 25.46 7.43
C ASP A 399 -0.04 24.92 6.56
N PRO A 400 -1.06 25.75 6.22
CA PRO A 400 -2.15 25.33 5.36
C PRO A 400 -1.72 24.86 3.95
N THR A 401 -0.54 25.25 3.48
CA THR A 401 -0.01 24.83 2.16
C THR A 401 0.33 23.34 2.12
N ASP A 402 0.62 22.74 3.27
CA ASP A 402 0.85 21.31 3.41
C ASP A 402 -0.41 20.45 3.11
N ALA A 403 -1.59 21.06 3.07
CA ALA A 403 -2.81 20.39 2.65
C ALA A 403 -2.69 19.73 1.26
N ALA A 404 -1.89 20.31 0.36
CA ALA A 404 -1.63 19.74 -0.96
C ALA A 404 -0.87 18.38 -0.90
N LYS A 405 -0.18 18.11 0.21
CA LYS A 405 0.59 16.88 0.46
C LYS A 405 -0.24 15.80 1.15
N LEU A 406 -1.53 16.02 1.45
CA LEU A 406 -2.43 15.04 2.04
C LEU A 406 -3.04 14.12 0.95
N PRO A 407 -3.48 12.90 1.29
CA PRO A 407 -4.13 12.00 0.34
C PRO A 407 -5.53 12.49 -0.10
N ARG A 408 -6.06 11.89 -1.16
CA ARG A 408 -7.45 12.08 -1.64
C ARG A 408 -7.77 13.54 -2.02
N ARG A 409 -6.84 14.19 -2.77
CA ARG A 409 -7.00 15.55 -3.30
C ARG A 409 -7.69 15.61 -4.67
N GLU A 410 -8.03 14.48 -5.27
CA GLU A 410 -8.72 14.42 -6.55
C GLU A 410 -10.13 15.04 -6.44
N LYS A 411 -10.57 15.73 -7.49
CA LYS A 411 -11.88 16.40 -7.54
C LYS A 411 -13.05 15.52 -7.08
N ALA A 412 -13.00 14.22 -7.39
CA ALA A 412 -14.04 13.27 -6.99
C ALA A 412 -14.04 12.98 -5.47
N ALA A 413 -12.87 12.88 -4.85
CA ALA A 413 -12.73 12.68 -3.41
C ALA A 413 -13.16 13.95 -2.64
N VAL A 414 -12.73 15.12 -3.09
CA VAL A 414 -13.12 16.41 -2.52
C VAL A 414 -14.65 16.61 -2.60
N ARG A 415 -15.29 16.33 -3.76
CA ARG A 415 -16.75 16.40 -3.89
C ARG A 415 -17.49 15.42 -2.96
N ARG A 416 -16.96 14.23 -2.73
CA ARG A 416 -17.53 13.28 -1.76
C ARG A 416 -17.46 13.83 -0.35
N ARG A 417 -16.31 14.38 0.03
CA ARG A 417 -16.08 15.02 1.34
C ARG A 417 -17.04 16.20 1.57
N GLN A 418 -17.21 17.06 0.58
CA GLN A 418 -18.14 18.21 0.62
C GLN A 418 -19.60 17.80 0.85
N LYS A 419 -20.07 16.66 0.30
CA LYS A 419 -21.40 16.11 0.57
C LYS A 419 -21.62 15.75 2.04
N TRP A 420 -20.57 15.55 2.81
CA TRP A 420 -20.59 15.35 4.26
C TRP A 420 -20.43 16.67 5.04
N GLY A 421 -20.45 17.80 4.35
CA GLY A 421 -20.24 19.12 4.95
C GLY A 421 -18.81 19.34 5.46
N LEU A 422 -17.84 18.60 4.92
CA LEU A 422 -16.41 18.71 5.23
C LEU A 422 -15.76 19.50 4.08
N SER A 423 -15.74 20.80 4.20
CA SER A 423 -15.11 21.71 3.24
C SER A 423 -13.65 22.00 3.63
#